data_48f921dcc9750fe9d34be73e3e7aea8f
#
_entry.id   48f921dcc9750fe9d34be73e3e7aea8f
#
_cell.length_a   1.000
_cell.length_b   1.000
_cell.length_c   1.000
_cell.angle_alpha   90.00
_cell.angle_beta   90.00
_cell.angle_gamma   90.00
#
_symmetry.space_group_name_H-M   'P 1'
#
loop_
_entity.id
_entity.type
_entity.pdbx_description
1 polymer ?
#
loop_
_entity_poly.entity_id
_entity_poly.type
_entity_poly.pdbx_seq_one_letter_code
_entity_poly.pdbx_strand_id
1 'polypeptide(L)'
;LQKIQNESKLTVQRIEIAPFIEHIINNFQSIAIQRESEITFESKESPLFLWADPDKLESILFNLITNAFKYSPKGTVIHLSVQETDTNIILQISDQGYGISQEKQKSIFNRFENYVSSDIFKKQSTGIGLSLVKELVELHKGKITLQSKINEGSTFTIYFRKGKEHFAPETEFILSDYDERPQLSQNDTLFLRDDYEAEEEACKDCGKSSILVVDDNQELLFFLHTILSEEFRVITASNGKEGLEKAIKYLPNMIVSD
;
A
#
# COMPACT_ATOMS: atom_id res chain seq x y z
N LEU A 1 2.30 -4.44 -31.04
CA LEU A 1 2.51 -4.08 -29.62
C LEU A 1 1.65 -2.85 -29.33
N GLN A 2 0.33 -3.05 -29.16
CA GLN A 2 -0.60 -2.02 -28.71
C GLN A 2 -0.29 -1.76 -27.23
N LYS A 3 0.10 -0.50 -26.93
CA LYS A 3 0.07 0.06 -25.59
C LYS A 3 -1.34 -0.17 -25.02
N ILE A 4 -1.43 -1.04 -24.02
CA ILE A 4 -2.57 -1.06 -23.12
C ILE A 4 -2.39 0.21 -22.26
N GLN A 5 -2.89 1.33 -22.77
CA GLN A 5 -3.23 2.48 -21.96
C GLN A 5 -4.56 2.14 -21.28
N ASN A 6 -4.52 1.32 -20.27
CA ASN A 6 -5.50 1.43 -19.21
C ASN A 6 -5.10 2.71 -18.45
N GLU A 7 -5.61 3.85 -18.88
CA GLU A 7 -5.74 5.02 -18.03
C GLU A 7 -6.62 4.56 -16.87
N SER A 8 -6.01 4.33 -15.71
CA SER A 8 -6.72 3.96 -14.50
C SER A 8 -7.69 5.09 -14.20
N LYS A 9 -8.97 4.88 -14.52
CA LYS A 9 -10.02 5.88 -14.36
C LYS A 9 -10.13 6.18 -12.86
N LEU A 10 -10.09 7.46 -12.48
CA LEU A 10 -10.32 7.87 -11.09
C LEU A 10 -11.82 7.92 -10.83
N THR A 11 -12.24 7.35 -9.72
CA THR A 11 -13.56 7.51 -9.14
C THR A 11 -13.46 8.34 -7.88
N VAL A 12 -13.60 9.66 -8.02
CA VAL A 12 -13.31 10.64 -6.98
C VAL A 12 -14.52 10.88 -6.09
N GLN A 13 -14.31 10.83 -4.77
CA GLN A 13 -15.31 11.12 -3.73
C GLN A 13 -14.79 12.16 -2.76
N ARG A 14 -15.70 12.76 -2.00
CA ARG A 14 -15.37 13.63 -0.87
C ARG A 14 -15.17 12.77 0.38
N ILE A 15 -13.95 12.73 0.88
CA ILE A 15 -13.52 11.88 1.99
C ILE A 15 -13.22 12.76 3.20
N GLU A 16 -13.78 12.46 4.36
CA GLU A 16 -13.30 13.02 5.62
C GLU A 16 -11.99 12.30 6.00
N ILE A 17 -10.88 13.02 5.87
CA ILE A 17 -9.55 12.39 5.83
C ILE A 17 -9.10 11.83 7.19
N ALA A 18 -9.49 12.46 8.31
CA ALA A 18 -9.04 12.00 9.62
C ALA A 18 -9.64 10.64 10.00
N PRO A 19 -10.96 10.41 9.96
CA PRO A 19 -11.53 9.08 10.19
C PRO A 19 -11.03 8.02 9.21
N PHE A 20 -10.79 8.40 7.96
CA PHE A 20 -10.25 7.51 6.94
C PHE A 20 -8.84 7.01 7.32
N ILE A 21 -7.94 7.91 7.71
CA ILE A 21 -6.58 7.54 8.15
C ILE A 21 -6.63 6.71 9.44
N GLU A 22 -7.44 7.10 10.43
CA GLU A 22 -7.59 6.36 11.68
C GLU A 22 -8.04 4.93 11.44
N HIS A 23 -8.97 4.71 10.51
CA HIS A 23 -9.41 3.37 10.13
C HIS A 23 -8.26 2.53 9.56
N ILE A 24 -7.46 3.09 8.66
CA ILE A 24 -6.30 2.39 8.10
C ILE A 24 -5.27 2.08 9.20
N ILE A 25 -4.96 3.04 10.07
CA ILE A 25 -4.04 2.85 11.20
C ILE A 25 -4.48 1.69 12.11
N ASN A 26 -5.78 1.57 12.36
CA ASN A 26 -6.32 0.49 13.19
C ASN A 26 -5.97 -0.91 12.62
N ASN A 27 -5.87 -1.06 11.32
CA ASN A 27 -5.46 -2.32 10.69
C ASN A 27 -3.97 -2.66 10.95
N PHE A 28 -3.14 -1.66 11.25
CA PHE A 28 -1.72 -1.85 11.57
C PHE A 28 -1.42 -2.02 13.07
N GLN A 29 -2.41 -1.91 13.96
CA GLN A 29 -2.19 -2.01 15.41
C GLN A 29 -1.59 -3.34 15.85
N SER A 30 -2.06 -4.45 15.26
CA SER A 30 -1.52 -5.79 15.57
C SER A 30 -0.03 -5.89 15.24
N ILE A 31 0.37 -5.30 14.12
CA ILE A 31 1.76 -5.26 13.66
C ILE A 31 2.61 -4.35 14.55
N ALA A 32 2.08 -3.18 14.91
CA ALA A 32 2.75 -2.26 15.81
C ALA A 32 3.07 -2.95 17.14
N ILE A 33 2.09 -3.67 17.72
CA ILE A 33 2.27 -4.44 18.97
C ILE A 33 3.34 -5.54 18.79
N GLN A 34 3.27 -6.34 17.70
CA GLN A 34 4.23 -7.41 17.43
C GLN A 34 5.67 -6.89 17.28
N ARG A 35 5.81 -5.69 16.71
CA ARG A 35 7.11 -5.03 16.51
C ARG A 35 7.54 -4.15 17.69
N GLU A 36 6.75 -4.12 18.77
CA GLU A 36 6.99 -3.23 19.93
C GLU A 36 7.09 -1.74 19.50
N SER A 37 6.46 -1.40 18.39
CA SER A 37 6.50 -0.08 17.76
C SER A 37 5.17 0.64 18.00
N GLU A 38 5.17 1.95 17.84
CA GLU A 38 3.98 2.79 17.98
C GLU A 38 3.63 3.43 16.62
N ILE A 39 2.34 3.52 16.32
CA ILE A 39 1.83 4.30 15.20
C ILE A 39 0.92 5.39 15.75
N THR A 40 1.23 6.65 15.43
CA THR A 40 0.53 7.82 15.93
C THR A 40 -0.04 8.65 14.79
N PHE A 41 -1.16 9.34 15.04
CA PHE A 41 -1.79 10.21 14.05
C PHE A 41 -2.19 11.54 14.67
N GLU A 42 -1.95 12.63 13.93
CA GLU A 42 -2.34 13.99 14.29
C GLU A 42 -3.05 14.66 13.12
N SER A 43 -4.24 15.21 13.38
CA SER A 43 -4.94 16.12 12.48
C SER A 43 -5.04 17.48 13.12
N LYS A 44 -4.54 18.51 12.46
CA LYS A 44 -4.58 19.88 12.98
C LYS A 44 -5.95 20.53 12.85
N GLU A 45 -6.72 20.10 11.85
CA GLU A 45 -8.05 20.59 11.56
C GLU A 45 -9.06 19.44 11.56
N SER A 46 -10.30 19.71 12.01
CA SER A 46 -11.42 18.76 11.96
C SER A 46 -12.74 19.51 11.88
N PRO A 47 -13.64 19.19 10.94
CA PRO A 47 -13.47 18.18 9.88
C PRO A 47 -12.61 18.68 8.71
N LEU A 48 -11.78 17.81 8.16
CA LEU A 48 -10.94 18.07 6.98
C LEU A 48 -11.34 17.13 5.84
N PHE A 49 -11.65 17.69 4.67
CA PHE A 49 -12.14 16.92 3.53
C PHE A 49 -11.17 16.95 2.36
N LEU A 50 -10.90 15.76 1.81
CA LEU A 50 -10.12 15.55 0.61
C LEU A 50 -11.01 14.99 -0.51
N TRP A 51 -10.88 15.51 -1.73
CA TRP A 51 -11.42 14.88 -2.93
C TRP A 51 -10.40 13.92 -3.51
N ALA A 52 -10.67 12.61 -3.41
CA ALA A 52 -9.77 11.54 -3.87
C ALA A 52 -10.55 10.29 -4.25
N ASP A 53 -9.88 9.37 -4.92
CA ASP A 53 -10.34 8.00 -5.11
C ASP A 53 -9.97 7.20 -3.84
N PRO A 54 -10.95 6.67 -3.07
CA PRO A 54 -10.70 6.04 -1.79
C PRO A 54 -9.75 4.85 -1.88
N ASP A 55 -9.94 3.96 -2.87
CA ASP A 55 -9.16 2.74 -3.01
C ASP A 55 -7.69 3.04 -3.34
N LYS A 56 -7.49 4.08 -4.17
CA LYS A 56 -6.14 4.53 -4.51
C LYS A 56 -5.47 5.27 -3.36
N LEU A 57 -6.24 6.05 -2.58
CA LEU A 57 -5.74 6.70 -1.38
C LEU A 57 -5.35 5.66 -0.32
N GLU A 58 -6.16 4.62 -0.14
CA GLU A 58 -5.85 3.50 0.72
C GLU A 58 -4.55 2.80 0.29
N SER A 59 -4.40 2.50 -1.00
CA SER A 59 -3.17 1.91 -1.56
C SER A 59 -1.93 2.77 -1.32
N ILE A 60 -2.05 4.10 -1.41
CA ILE A 60 -0.95 5.04 -1.10
C ILE A 60 -0.55 4.92 0.37
N LEU A 61 -1.52 5.01 1.29
CA LEU A 61 -1.28 4.95 2.73
C LEU A 61 -0.69 3.60 3.14
N PHE A 62 -1.29 2.51 2.64
CA PHE A 62 -0.82 1.15 2.92
C PHE A 62 0.65 0.97 2.52
N ASN A 63 1.03 1.35 1.30
CA ASN A 63 2.42 1.23 0.83
C ASN A 63 3.38 2.04 1.69
N LEU A 64 3.03 3.27 2.08
CA LEU A 64 3.91 4.12 2.87
C LEU A 64 4.04 3.63 4.32
N ILE A 65 2.95 3.21 4.96
CA ILE A 65 2.97 2.67 6.33
C ILE A 65 3.74 1.35 6.36
N THR A 66 3.50 0.45 5.40
CA THR A 66 4.25 -0.82 5.29
C THR A 66 5.74 -0.57 5.13
N ASN A 67 6.14 0.39 4.28
CA ASN A 67 7.54 0.77 4.13
C ASN A 67 8.12 1.34 5.44
N ALA A 68 7.37 2.16 6.16
CA ALA A 68 7.81 2.70 7.45
C ALA A 68 8.08 1.57 8.45
N PHE A 69 7.20 0.58 8.58
CA PHE A 69 7.45 -0.60 9.43
C PHE A 69 8.61 -1.44 8.94
N LYS A 70 8.72 -1.67 7.63
CA LYS A 70 9.75 -2.54 7.03
C LYS A 70 11.16 -1.99 7.24
N TYR A 71 11.33 -0.68 7.10
CA TYR A 71 12.65 -0.04 7.15
C TYR A 71 12.98 0.62 8.49
N SER A 72 12.15 0.41 9.49
CA SER A 72 12.41 0.85 10.86
C SER A 72 12.78 -0.31 11.78
N PRO A 73 13.68 -0.12 12.74
CA PRO A 73 13.92 -1.07 13.83
C PRO A 73 12.65 -1.32 14.65
N LYS A 74 12.62 -2.42 15.41
CA LYS A 74 11.60 -2.63 16.46
C LYS A 74 11.68 -1.53 17.53
N GLY A 75 10.56 -1.18 18.13
CA GLY A 75 10.50 -0.18 19.20
C GLY A 75 10.53 1.27 18.72
N THR A 76 10.28 1.52 17.44
CA THR A 76 10.26 2.87 16.86
C THR A 76 8.83 3.43 16.71
N VAL A 77 8.74 4.73 16.52
CA VAL A 77 7.47 5.43 16.28
C VAL A 77 7.32 5.74 14.79
N ILE A 78 6.15 5.40 14.24
CA ILE A 78 5.70 5.85 12.92
C ILE A 78 4.66 6.93 13.17
N HIS A 79 4.88 8.12 12.62
CA HIS A 79 4.02 9.26 12.83
C HIS A 79 3.35 9.70 11.52
N LEU A 80 2.02 9.74 11.53
CA LEU A 80 1.23 10.30 10.45
C LEU A 80 0.68 11.66 10.90
N SER A 81 0.63 12.61 9.97
CA SER A 81 -0.06 13.87 10.22
C SER A 81 -0.75 14.39 8.97
N VAL A 82 -1.85 15.10 9.17
CA VAL A 82 -2.56 15.81 8.12
C VAL A 82 -2.80 17.25 8.51
N GLN A 83 -2.62 18.16 7.56
CA GLN A 83 -2.90 19.58 7.74
C GLN A 83 -3.39 20.22 6.45
N GLU A 84 -4.17 21.27 6.60
CA GLU A 84 -4.67 22.08 5.51
C GLU A 84 -3.82 23.34 5.33
N THR A 85 -3.64 23.75 4.09
CA THR A 85 -3.08 25.05 3.70
C THR A 85 -4.08 25.76 2.79
N ASP A 86 -3.77 26.96 2.34
CA ASP A 86 -4.65 27.72 1.44
C ASP A 86 -4.96 26.95 0.15
N THR A 87 -4.03 26.15 -0.37
CA THR A 87 -4.13 25.50 -1.67
C THR A 87 -4.08 23.98 -1.63
N ASN A 88 -3.59 23.39 -0.56
CA ASN A 88 -3.35 21.95 -0.47
C ASN A 88 -3.79 21.36 0.85
N ILE A 89 -4.07 20.07 0.81
CA ILE A 89 -4.08 19.16 1.94
C ILE A 89 -2.74 18.42 1.92
N ILE A 90 -2.01 18.49 3.03
CA ILE A 90 -0.68 17.91 3.17
C ILE A 90 -0.78 16.73 4.11
N LEU A 91 -0.41 15.56 3.61
CA LEU A 91 -0.29 14.32 4.36
C LEU A 91 1.18 13.98 4.52
N GLN A 92 1.61 13.72 5.75
CA GLN A 92 2.99 13.32 6.07
C GLN A 92 3.01 11.97 6.77
N ILE A 93 3.95 11.12 6.38
CA ILE A 93 4.26 9.86 7.04
C ILE A 93 5.75 9.89 7.36
N SER A 94 6.07 9.80 8.66
CA SER A 94 7.44 9.89 9.19
C SER A 94 7.80 8.61 9.92
N ASP A 95 8.98 8.07 9.65
CA ASP A 95 9.55 6.91 10.31
C ASP A 95 10.89 7.25 10.98
N GLN A 96 11.28 6.45 11.98
CA GLN A 96 12.57 6.49 12.65
C GLN A 96 13.49 5.37 12.15
N GLY A 97 13.43 5.10 10.85
CA GLY A 97 14.13 3.99 10.22
C GLY A 97 15.60 4.28 9.88
N TYR A 98 16.16 3.39 9.05
CA TYR A 98 17.57 3.48 8.64
C TYR A 98 17.87 4.69 7.75
N GLY A 99 16.84 5.37 7.26
CA GLY A 99 16.98 6.50 6.34
C GLY A 99 17.55 6.11 4.98
N ILE A 100 17.64 7.09 4.09
CA ILE A 100 17.97 6.91 2.68
C ILE A 100 19.07 7.90 2.29
N SER A 101 20.14 7.40 1.66
CA SER A 101 21.24 8.27 1.21
C SER A 101 20.79 9.22 0.09
N GLN A 102 21.40 10.40 0.01
CA GLN A 102 21.05 11.42 -1.00
C GLN A 102 21.11 10.91 -2.45
N GLU A 103 22.04 9.99 -2.74
CA GLU A 103 22.17 9.39 -4.06
C GLU A 103 20.94 8.57 -4.42
N LYS A 104 20.46 7.79 -3.45
CA LYS A 104 19.30 6.90 -3.61
C LYS A 104 17.97 7.66 -3.63
N GLN A 105 17.86 8.78 -2.89
CA GLN A 105 16.63 9.59 -2.86
C GLN A 105 16.20 10.08 -4.26
N LYS A 106 17.14 10.23 -5.19
CA LYS A 106 16.86 10.69 -6.56
C LYS A 106 16.13 9.66 -7.41
N SER A 107 16.28 8.38 -7.10
CA SER A 107 15.77 7.27 -7.91
C SER A 107 14.79 6.35 -7.18
N ILE A 108 14.52 6.61 -5.89
CA ILE A 108 13.67 5.73 -5.06
C ILE A 108 12.23 5.57 -5.58
N PHE A 109 11.77 6.49 -6.40
CA PHE A 109 10.47 6.42 -7.06
C PHE A 109 10.51 5.77 -8.46
N ASN A 110 11.69 5.28 -8.92
CA ASN A 110 11.79 4.55 -10.18
C ASN A 110 11.35 3.10 -9.96
N ARG A 111 10.74 2.51 -10.99
CA ARG A 111 10.34 1.10 -10.95
C ARG A 111 11.56 0.18 -10.86
N PHE A 112 11.43 -0.89 -10.07
CA PHE A 112 12.44 -1.95 -9.91
C PHE A 112 13.76 -1.51 -9.26
N GLU A 113 13.82 -0.35 -8.64
CA GLU A 113 14.98 0.06 -7.85
C GLU A 113 14.82 -0.40 -6.39
N ASN A 114 15.55 -1.47 -6.04
CA ASN A 114 15.63 -1.99 -4.68
C ASN A 114 16.93 -1.52 -4.02
N TYR A 115 16.81 -0.68 -3.02
CA TYR A 115 17.96 -0.11 -2.31
C TYR A 115 18.08 -0.66 -0.89
N VAL A 116 18.51 -1.91 -0.77
CA VAL A 116 18.78 -2.50 0.53
C VAL A 116 20.27 -2.54 0.77
N SER A 117 20.71 -1.85 1.83
CA SER A 117 22.13 -1.77 2.22
C SER A 117 22.61 -2.93 3.11
N SER A 118 21.75 -3.90 3.44
CA SER A 118 22.13 -5.09 4.21
C SER A 118 21.54 -6.36 3.60
N ASP A 119 22.31 -7.45 3.63
CA ASP A 119 21.92 -8.75 3.08
C ASP A 119 20.67 -9.38 3.73
N ILE A 120 20.24 -8.85 4.87
CA ILE A 120 19.07 -9.32 5.63
C ILE A 120 17.76 -8.98 4.93
N PHE A 121 17.69 -7.87 4.17
CA PHE A 121 16.46 -7.39 3.54
C PHE A 121 16.40 -7.59 2.01
N LYS A 122 17.45 -8.17 1.41
CA LYS A 122 17.54 -8.37 -0.06
C LYS A 122 16.45 -9.26 -0.66
N LYS A 123 15.75 -10.05 0.17
CA LYS A 123 14.78 -11.05 -0.31
C LYS A 123 13.33 -10.57 -0.42
N GLN A 124 12.99 -9.32 -0.06
CA GLN A 124 11.59 -8.97 0.16
C GLN A 124 11.08 -7.66 -0.43
N SER A 125 11.68 -7.08 -1.45
CA SER A 125 11.11 -5.87 -2.06
C SER A 125 11.19 -5.86 -3.57
N THR A 126 10.03 -5.72 -4.23
CA THR A 126 9.90 -5.62 -5.70
C THR A 126 10.41 -4.29 -6.26
N GLY A 127 10.58 -3.27 -5.42
CA GLY A 127 10.86 -1.90 -5.90
C GLY A 127 9.68 -1.26 -6.66
N ILE A 128 8.46 -1.79 -6.51
CA ILE A 128 7.26 -1.30 -7.19
C ILE A 128 6.44 -0.36 -6.29
N GLY A 129 6.44 -0.57 -4.98
CA GLY A 129 5.54 0.15 -4.06
C GLY A 129 5.65 1.67 -4.12
N LEU A 130 6.87 2.25 -4.04
CA LEU A 130 7.04 3.70 -4.09
C LEU A 130 6.81 4.30 -5.49
N SER A 131 7.10 3.58 -6.55
CA SER A 131 6.76 4.00 -7.91
C SER A 131 5.25 4.03 -8.12
N LEU A 132 4.51 3.05 -7.57
CA LEU A 132 3.06 3.03 -7.57
C LEU A 132 2.49 4.21 -6.77
N VAL A 133 3.00 4.46 -5.56
CA VAL A 133 2.59 5.63 -4.76
C VAL A 133 2.74 6.92 -5.56
N LYS A 134 3.88 7.12 -6.23
CA LYS A 134 4.09 8.30 -7.07
C LYS A 134 3.07 8.40 -8.20
N GLU A 135 2.83 7.30 -8.92
CA GLU A 135 1.85 7.26 -10.02
C GLU A 135 0.42 7.58 -9.51
N LEU A 136 0.01 7.00 -8.40
CA LEU A 136 -1.31 7.25 -7.81
C LEU A 136 -1.45 8.71 -7.33
N VAL A 137 -0.41 9.27 -6.71
CA VAL A 137 -0.40 10.70 -6.31
C VAL A 137 -0.47 11.62 -7.53
N GLU A 138 0.31 11.34 -8.59
CA GLU A 138 0.28 12.11 -9.83
C GLU A 138 -1.06 11.99 -10.56
N LEU A 139 -1.71 10.83 -10.49
CA LEU A 139 -3.05 10.62 -11.02
C LEU A 139 -4.07 11.57 -10.34
N HIS A 140 -3.93 11.78 -9.03
CA HIS A 140 -4.71 12.76 -8.26
C HIS A 140 -4.24 14.22 -8.48
N LYS A 141 -3.33 14.48 -9.43
CA LYS A 141 -2.72 15.80 -9.66
C LYS A 141 -1.99 16.36 -8.43
N GLY A 142 -1.57 15.47 -7.54
CA GLY A 142 -0.79 15.76 -6.35
C GLY A 142 0.72 15.71 -6.62
N LYS A 143 1.49 15.89 -5.55
CA LYS A 143 2.94 15.80 -5.56
C LYS A 143 3.41 15.05 -4.32
N ILE A 144 4.39 14.17 -4.46
CA ILE A 144 5.08 13.53 -3.34
C ILE A 144 6.51 14.04 -3.24
N THR A 145 6.99 14.23 -2.02
CA THR A 145 8.38 14.58 -1.72
C THR A 145 8.92 13.69 -0.60
N LEU A 146 10.23 13.55 -0.55
CA LEU A 146 10.94 12.78 0.47
C LEU A 146 12.02 13.66 1.12
N GLN A 147 12.06 13.62 2.45
CA GLN A 147 13.17 14.10 3.27
C GLN A 147 13.68 12.92 4.08
N SER A 148 14.96 12.60 3.97
CA SER A 148 15.53 11.45 4.68
C SER A 148 17.02 11.67 4.96
N LYS A 149 17.48 11.13 6.07
CA LYS A 149 18.89 11.11 6.45
C LYS A 149 19.23 9.75 7.06
N ILE A 150 20.40 9.23 6.71
CA ILE A 150 20.88 7.93 7.18
C ILE A 150 20.86 7.89 8.71
N ASN A 151 20.24 6.85 9.26
CA ASN A 151 20.04 6.58 10.70
C ASN A 151 19.17 7.62 11.45
N GLU A 152 18.48 8.52 10.73
CA GLU A 152 17.54 9.46 11.32
C GLU A 152 16.09 9.23 10.84
N GLY A 153 15.90 8.30 9.88
CA GLY A 153 14.60 7.97 9.32
C GLY A 153 14.25 8.73 8.05
N SER A 154 12.97 8.64 7.67
CA SER A 154 12.44 9.25 6.45
C SER A 154 11.09 9.91 6.72
N THR A 155 10.82 10.98 5.97
CA THR A 155 9.51 11.65 5.95
C THR A 155 9.04 11.78 4.51
N PHE A 156 7.96 11.09 4.20
CA PHE A 156 7.25 11.25 2.94
C PHE A 156 6.15 12.30 3.12
N THR A 157 6.11 13.28 2.22
CA THR A 157 5.11 14.34 2.24
C THR A 157 4.35 14.35 0.92
N ILE A 158 3.02 14.21 1.00
CA ILE A 158 2.12 14.25 -0.14
C ILE A 158 1.32 15.54 -0.08
N TYR A 159 1.24 16.21 -1.22
CA TYR A 159 0.47 17.42 -1.43
C TYR A 159 -0.68 17.13 -2.37
N PHE A 160 -1.90 17.09 -1.85
CA PHE A 160 -3.12 17.03 -2.64
C PHE A 160 -3.71 18.43 -2.79
N ARG A 161 -4.19 18.77 -3.97
CA ARG A 161 -4.87 20.06 -4.18
C ARG A 161 -6.23 20.06 -3.50
N LYS A 162 -6.60 21.20 -2.91
CA LYS A 162 -7.94 21.42 -2.37
C LYS A 162 -8.97 21.51 -3.49
N GLY A 163 -10.21 21.10 -3.17
CA GLY A 163 -11.33 21.15 -4.12
C GLY A 163 -11.23 20.06 -5.18
N LYS A 164 -12.08 20.15 -6.19
CA LYS A 164 -12.19 19.18 -7.28
C LYS A 164 -11.91 19.76 -8.67
N GLU A 165 -11.67 21.07 -8.74
CA GLU A 165 -11.57 21.83 -10.00
C GLU A 165 -10.32 21.48 -10.81
N HIS A 166 -9.35 20.82 -10.17
CA HIS A 166 -8.10 20.41 -10.80
C HIS A 166 -8.17 19.04 -11.51
N PHE A 167 -9.24 18.28 -11.28
CA PHE A 167 -9.46 17.03 -11.98
C PHE A 167 -9.95 17.26 -13.42
N ALA A 168 -9.67 16.29 -14.30
CA ALA A 168 -10.11 16.35 -15.68
C ALA A 168 -11.65 16.27 -15.79
N PRO A 169 -12.25 16.90 -16.80
CA PRO A 169 -13.72 16.88 -16.96
C PRO A 169 -14.34 15.49 -17.09
N GLU A 170 -13.56 14.52 -17.58
CA GLU A 170 -13.95 13.11 -17.74
C GLU A 170 -13.81 12.27 -16.46
N THR A 171 -13.31 12.87 -15.38
CA THR A 171 -13.19 12.19 -14.07
C THR A 171 -14.58 11.87 -13.54
N GLU A 172 -14.77 10.64 -13.09
CA GLU A 172 -16.00 10.21 -12.45
C GLU A 172 -16.06 10.74 -11.02
N PHE A 173 -17.14 11.45 -10.69
CA PHE A 173 -17.36 11.95 -9.32
C PHE A 173 -18.57 11.26 -8.71
N ILE A 174 -18.40 10.65 -7.55
CA ILE A 174 -19.49 10.23 -6.68
C ILE A 174 -19.81 11.41 -5.78
N LEU A 175 -21.04 11.95 -5.91
CA LEU A 175 -21.45 13.17 -5.21
C LEU A 175 -21.87 12.97 -3.75
N SER A 176 -22.07 11.72 -3.31
CA SER A 176 -22.22 11.40 -1.88
C SER A 176 -20.87 11.50 -1.19
N ASP A 177 -20.85 12.01 0.04
CA ASP A 177 -19.66 11.89 0.88
C ASP A 177 -19.33 10.42 1.08
N TYR A 178 -18.04 10.11 1.17
CA TYR A 178 -17.57 8.77 1.45
C TYR A 178 -17.95 8.39 2.89
N ASP A 179 -18.93 7.52 3.05
CA ASP A 179 -19.50 7.11 4.33
C ASP A 179 -19.07 5.69 4.74
N GLU A 180 -18.53 4.93 3.81
CA GLU A 180 -17.97 3.62 4.09
C GLU A 180 -16.52 3.74 4.54
N ARG A 181 -16.21 3.11 5.65
CA ARG A 181 -14.83 3.00 6.13
C ARG A 181 -14.10 2.00 5.25
N PRO A 182 -12.83 2.27 4.83
CA PRO A 182 -12.05 1.31 4.08
C PRO A 182 -12.02 -0.01 4.82
N GLN A 183 -12.32 -1.09 4.12
CA GLN A 183 -12.20 -2.45 4.65
C GLN A 183 -10.97 -3.07 4.01
N LEU A 184 -9.80 -2.87 4.65
CA LEU A 184 -8.69 -3.75 4.35
C LEU A 184 -9.10 -5.17 4.67
N SER A 185 -8.95 -6.09 3.74
CA SER A 185 -9.17 -7.49 4.04
C SER A 185 -8.17 -7.90 5.13
N GLN A 186 -8.56 -8.82 6.03
CA GLN A 186 -7.65 -9.31 7.07
C GLN A 186 -6.34 -9.89 6.48
N ASN A 187 -6.34 -10.20 5.19
CA ASN A 187 -5.19 -10.66 4.43
C ASN A 187 -4.16 -9.55 4.17
N ASP A 188 -4.56 -8.27 4.16
CA ASP A 188 -3.65 -7.15 3.84
C ASP A 188 -2.60 -6.89 4.93
N THR A 189 -2.85 -7.33 6.16
CA THR A 189 -1.93 -7.22 7.29
C THR A 189 -1.01 -8.43 7.48
N LEU A 190 -1.22 -9.50 6.73
CA LEU A 190 -0.45 -10.75 6.84
C LEU A 190 1.04 -10.63 6.45
N PHE A 191 1.41 -9.62 5.64
CA PHE A 191 2.76 -9.46 5.11
C PHE A 191 3.83 -9.06 6.11
N LEU A 192 3.42 -8.60 7.27
CA LEU A 192 4.34 -8.15 8.30
C LEU A 192 4.53 -9.20 9.41
N ARG A 193 3.94 -10.39 9.24
CA ARG A 193 4.19 -11.53 10.13
C ARG A 193 5.43 -12.28 9.64
N ASP A 194 6.43 -12.40 10.48
CA ASP A 194 7.68 -13.12 10.20
C ASP A 194 7.50 -14.65 10.05
N ASP A 195 6.34 -15.21 10.43
CA ASP A 195 6.01 -16.63 10.32
C ASP A 195 4.62 -16.82 9.70
N TYR A 196 4.62 -17.27 8.45
CA TYR A 196 3.42 -17.65 7.73
C TYR A 196 3.11 -19.13 7.99
N GLU A 197 2.38 -19.43 9.02
CA GLU A 197 1.58 -20.67 9.08
C GLU A 197 0.20 -20.36 8.51
N ALA A 198 -0.02 -20.81 7.27
CA ALA A 198 -1.32 -20.72 6.60
C ALA A 198 -2.30 -21.64 7.34
N GLU A 199 -3.07 -21.08 8.26
CA GLU A 199 -4.24 -21.77 8.79
C GLU A 199 -5.36 -21.80 7.75
N GLU A 200 -5.94 -22.98 7.62
CA GLU A 200 -7.01 -23.35 6.71
C GLU A 200 -8.26 -22.50 6.95
N GLU A 201 -8.51 -21.47 6.14
CA GLU A 201 -9.87 -20.91 6.04
C GLU A 201 -10.70 -21.69 5.03
N ALA A 202 -11.65 -22.43 5.60
CA ALA A 202 -12.64 -23.19 4.87
C ALA A 202 -13.60 -22.28 4.09
N CYS A 203 -13.68 -22.56 2.78
CA CYS A 203 -14.81 -22.29 1.88
C CYS A 203 -15.73 -21.10 2.18
N LYS A 204 -15.47 -19.94 1.58
CA LYS A 204 -16.52 -18.93 1.31
C LYS A 204 -16.77 -18.61 -0.16
N ASP A 205 -16.00 -19.16 -1.09
CA ASP A 205 -16.11 -18.86 -2.54
C ASP A 205 -16.48 -20.11 -3.38
N CYS A 206 -17.66 -20.66 -3.13
CA CYS A 206 -18.21 -21.71 -4.00
C CYS A 206 -18.73 -21.10 -5.32
N GLY A 207 -17.85 -20.89 -6.30
CA GLY A 207 -18.25 -20.47 -7.65
C GLY A 207 -17.21 -19.76 -8.50
N LYS A 208 -16.17 -19.20 -7.91
CA LYS A 208 -15.07 -18.58 -8.66
C LYS A 208 -14.05 -19.60 -9.14
N SER A 209 -13.50 -19.42 -10.34
CA SER A 209 -12.34 -20.20 -10.80
C SER A 209 -11.12 -19.92 -9.92
N SER A 210 -10.31 -20.95 -9.65
CA SER A 210 -9.15 -20.84 -8.76
C SER A 210 -7.84 -20.70 -9.53
N ILE A 211 -6.97 -19.81 -9.07
CA ILE A 211 -5.64 -19.58 -9.63
C ILE A 211 -4.61 -19.80 -8.52
N LEU A 212 -3.58 -20.61 -8.81
CA LEU A 212 -2.39 -20.72 -7.97
C LEU A 212 -1.28 -19.84 -8.55
N VAL A 213 -0.77 -18.92 -7.75
CA VAL A 213 0.38 -18.07 -8.11
C VAL A 213 1.59 -18.53 -7.29
N VAL A 214 2.68 -18.85 -7.98
CA VAL A 214 3.94 -19.33 -7.37
C VAL A 214 5.04 -18.36 -7.71
N ASP A 215 5.60 -17.70 -6.70
CA ASP A 215 6.72 -16.76 -6.86
C ASP A 215 7.47 -16.68 -5.53
N ASP A 216 8.78 -16.50 -5.53
CA ASP A 216 9.56 -16.30 -4.31
C ASP A 216 9.44 -14.87 -3.76
N ASN A 217 8.88 -13.98 -4.55
CA ASN A 217 8.64 -12.59 -4.21
C ASN A 217 7.26 -12.40 -3.56
N GLN A 218 7.26 -12.27 -2.25
CA GLN A 218 6.05 -12.09 -1.44
C GLN A 218 5.21 -10.85 -1.86
N GLU A 219 5.88 -9.75 -2.26
CA GLU A 219 5.19 -8.53 -2.67
C GLU A 219 4.47 -8.71 -4.02
N LEU A 220 5.09 -9.47 -4.95
CA LEU A 220 4.47 -9.82 -6.22
C LEU A 220 3.28 -10.77 -6.01
N LEU A 221 3.43 -11.76 -5.13
CA LEU A 221 2.34 -12.66 -4.75
C LEU A 221 1.14 -11.87 -4.22
N PHE A 222 1.41 -10.89 -3.37
CA PHE A 222 0.36 -10.01 -2.84
C PHE A 222 -0.30 -9.16 -3.93
N PHE A 223 0.48 -8.48 -4.70
CA PHE A 223 -0.02 -7.64 -5.80
C PHE A 223 -0.93 -8.47 -6.73
N LEU A 224 -0.49 -9.66 -7.12
CA LEU A 224 -1.28 -10.56 -7.96
C LEU A 224 -2.52 -11.09 -7.21
N HIS A 225 -2.38 -11.41 -5.92
CA HIS A 225 -3.51 -11.81 -5.08
C HIS A 225 -4.56 -10.70 -5.04
N THR A 226 -4.17 -9.47 -4.76
CA THR A 226 -5.09 -8.32 -4.66
C THR A 226 -5.84 -8.07 -5.97
N ILE A 227 -5.12 -8.07 -7.10
CA ILE A 227 -5.75 -7.82 -8.40
C ILE A 227 -6.65 -8.99 -8.84
N LEU A 228 -6.20 -10.21 -8.62
CA LEU A 228 -6.91 -11.39 -9.13
C LEU A 228 -8.06 -11.82 -8.22
N SER A 229 -8.07 -11.44 -6.94
CA SER A 229 -9.11 -11.84 -5.98
C SER A 229 -10.50 -11.26 -6.28
N GLU A 230 -10.58 -10.20 -7.08
CA GLU A 230 -11.87 -9.65 -7.54
C GLU A 230 -12.65 -10.68 -8.38
N GLU A 231 -11.95 -11.40 -9.27
CA GLU A 231 -12.57 -12.33 -10.23
C GLU A 231 -12.33 -13.80 -9.92
N PHE A 232 -11.24 -14.12 -9.22
CA PHE A 232 -10.75 -15.49 -9.00
C PHE A 232 -10.54 -15.77 -7.51
N ARG A 233 -10.58 -17.08 -7.18
CA ARG A 233 -10.06 -17.59 -5.91
C ARG A 233 -8.54 -17.73 -6.07
N VAL A 234 -7.76 -16.87 -5.43
CA VAL A 234 -6.30 -16.88 -5.55
C VAL A 234 -5.68 -17.71 -4.42
N ILE A 235 -4.76 -18.59 -4.80
CA ILE A 235 -3.92 -19.39 -3.92
C ILE A 235 -2.49 -18.97 -4.19
N THR A 236 -1.71 -18.66 -3.18
CA THR A 236 -0.32 -18.22 -3.33
C THR A 236 0.65 -19.27 -2.80
N ALA A 237 1.85 -19.36 -3.37
CA ALA A 237 2.94 -20.19 -2.87
C ALA A 237 4.28 -19.47 -3.06
N SER A 238 5.14 -19.54 -2.06
CA SER A 238 6.41 -18.81 -2.01
C SER A 238 7.59 -19.53 -2.69
N ASN A 239 7.39 -20.75 -3.14
CA ASN A 239 8.40 -21.54 -3.84
C ASN A 239 7.75 -22.71 -4.59
N GLY A 240 8.52 -23.30 -5.51
CA GLY A 240 8.01 -24.39 -6.35
C GLY A 240 7.58 -25.65 -5.58
N LYS A 241 8.20 -25.95 -4.41
CA LYS A 241 7.81 -27.11 -3.59
C LYS A 241 6.43 -26.89 -2.97
N GLU A 242 6.23 -25.75 -2.35
CA GLU A 242 4.93 -25.33 -1.80
C GLU A 242 3.87 -25.22 -2.90
N GLY A 243 4.28 -24.68 -4.07
CA GLY A 243 3.43 -24.59 -5.24
C GLY A 243 2.93 -25.96 -5.70
N LEU A 244 3.80 -26.96 -5.76
CA LEU A 244 3.43 -28.32 -6.14
C LEU A 244 2.48 -28.96 -5.10
N GLU A 245 2.77 -28.82 -3.82
CA GLU A 245 1.91 -29.31 -2.73
C GLU A 245 0.50 -28.69 -2.79
N LYS A 246 0.44 -27.35 -2.99
CA LYS A 246 -0.84 -26.64 -3.12
C LYS A 246 -1.57 -26.97 -4.44
N ALA A 247 -0.85 -27.14 -5.53
CA ALA A 247 -1.45 -27.58 -6.80
C ALA A 247 -2.15 -28.93 -6.68
N ILE A 248 -1.52 -29.89 -6.01
CA ILE A 248 -2.09 -31.25 -5.79
C ILE A 248 -3.27 -31.17 -4.79
N LYS A 249 -3.16 -30.37 -3.75
CA LYS A 249 -4.18 -30.23 -2.69
C LYS A 249 -5.44 -29.54 -3.20
N TYR A 250 -5.29 -28.43 -3.93
CA TYR A 250 -6.42 -27.54 -4.26
C TYR A 250 -6.88 -27.66 -5.72
N LEU A 251 -6.16 -28.35 -6.58
CA LEU A 251 -6.47 -28.55 -8.01
C LEU A 251 -6.93 -27.25 -8.71
N PRO A 252 -6.08 -26.19 -8.73
CA PRO A 252 -6.48 -24.91 -9.29
C PRO A 252 -6.76 -25.01 -10.80
N ASN A 253 -7.63 -24.12 -11.30
CA ASN A 253 -7.95 -24.06 -12.72
C ASN A 253 -6.78 -23.51 -13.56
N MET A 254 -5.91 -22.70 -12.95
CA MET A 254 -4.73 -22.10 -13.58
C MET A 254 -3.59 -22.03 -12.58
N ILE A 255 -2.36 -22.19 -13.07
CA ILE A 255 -1.12 -21.98 -12.30
C ILE A 255 -0.30 -20.93 -13.04
N VAL A 256 0.14 -19.91 -12.31
CA VAL A 256 1.06 -18.88 -12.76
C VAL A 256 2.32 -19.02 -11.93
N SER A 257 3.44 -19.27 -12.56
CA SER A 257 4.75 -19.41 -11.88
C SER A 257 5.83 -18.69 -12.64
N ASP A 258 6.77 -18.12 -11.91
CA ASP A 258 8.04 -17.65 -12.46
C ASP A 258 8.99 -18.83 -12.71
#